data_164ace4ca7bc0d9e02500f487b227db8
#
_entry.id   164ace4ca7bc0d9e02500f487b227db8
#
_cell.length_a   1.000
_cell.length_b   1.000
_cell.length_c   1.000
_cell.angle_alpha   90.00
_cell.angle_beta   90.00
_cell.angle_gamma   90.00
#
_symmetry.space_group_name_H-M   'P 1'
#
loop_
_entity.id
_entity.type
_entity.pdbx_description
1 polymer ?
#
loop_
_entity_poly.entity_id
_entity_poly.type
_entity_poly.pdbx_seq_one_letter_code
_entity_poly.pdbx_strand_id
1 'polypeptide(L)'
;MQLANLAAIVANRGYYYIPHIVKKIEGRDSLDARFYERHYTKVDPKHFEPIVEGMWRGVNVGGTSTLARLDGWDVCGKTGTAENPRGRDHSTFLSFAPKDNPKIAISVYVENGGFGASAALPIASLLEEYYLTDTIRRPAMLEYVKNLNIYYPAYDK
;
A
#
# COMPACT_ATOMS: atom_id res chain seq x y z
N MET A 1 9.36 2.66 0.87
CA MET A 1 9.39 2.47 2.34
C MET A 1 8.60 3.53 3.12
N GLN A 2 8.81 4.84 2.91
CA GLN A 2 8.10 5.91 3.65
C GLN A 2 6.57 5.85 3.51
N LEU A 3 6.04 5.68 2.30
CA LEU A 3 4.59 5.56 2.08
C LEU A 3 3.99 4.29 2.71
N ALA A 4 4.72 3.17 2.72
CA ALA A 4 4.29 1.96 3.42
C ALA A 4 4.25 2.19 4.93
N ASN A 5 5.23 2.93 5.49
CA ASN A 5 5.21 3.31 6.89
C ASN A 5 4.05 4.26 7.22
N LEU A 6 3.72 5.20 6.31
CA LEU A 6 2.53 6.05 6.45
C LEU A 6 1.25 5.20 6.49
N ALA A 7 1.11 4.22 5.60
CA ALA A 7 -0.02 3.28 5.64
C ALA A 7 -0.09 2.53 6.98
N ALA A 8 1.05 2.07 7.50
CA ALA A 8 1.13 1.40 8.80
C ALA A 8 0.76 2.34 9.97
N ILE A 9 1.19 3.61 9.93
CA ILE A 9 0.82 4.62 10.94
C ILE A 9 -0.70 4.81 10.97
N VAL A 10 -1.33 4.95 9.80
CA VAL A 10 -2.79 5.13 9.71
C VAL A 10 -3.51 3.86 10.18
N ALA A 11 -3.06 2.68 9.75
CA ALA A 11 -3.59 1.39 10.15
C ALA A 11 -3.57 1.20 11.68
N ASN A 12 -2.49 1.63 12.31
CA ASN A 12 -2.24 1.51 13.74
C ASN A 12 -2.78 2.69 14.57
N ARG A 13 -3.51 3.65 13.96
CA ARG A 13 -4.03 4.84 14.63
C ARG A 13 -2.95 5.65 15.36
N GLY A 14 -1.80 5.81 14.70
CA GLY A 14 -0.76 6.75 15.12
C GLY A 14 0.52 6.17 15.68
N TYR A 15 0.69 4.85 15.79
CA TYR A 15 1.99 4.28 16.14
C TYR A 15 2.66 3.57 14.97
N TYR A 16 3.98 3.43 15.02
CA TYR A 16 4.80 2.71 14.05
C TYR A 16 6.06 2.14 14.68
N TYR A 17 6.69 1.23 13.95
CA TYR A 17 8.04 0.77 14.21
C TYR A 17 9.00 1.38 13.19
N ILE A 18 10.27 1.52 13.52
CA ILE A 18 11.28 2.00 12.55
C ILE A 18 11.31 1.01 11.37
N PRO A 19 11.02 1.46 10.13
CA PRO A 19 11.02 0.58 8.98
C PRO A 19 12.40 0.04 8.68
N HIS A 20 12.52 -1.27 8.54
CA HIS A 20 13.75 -1.96 8.19
C HIS A 20 13.47 -3.17 7.30
N ILE A 21 14.46 -3.59 6.53
CA ILE A 21 14.38 -4.73 5.61
C ILE A 21 15.10 -5.98 6.15
N VAL A 22 16.02 -5.78 7.10
CA VAL A 22 16.77 -6.88 7.70
C VAL A 22 15.91 -7.57 8.75
N LYS A 23 15.61 -8.84 8.56
CA LYS A 23 14.83 -9.65 9.49
C LYS A 23 15.71 -10.32 10.55
N LYS A 24 16.91 -10.77 10.15
CA LYS A 24 17.86 -11.49 11.01
C LYS A 24 19.28 -11.27 10.50
N ILE A 25 20.24 -11.22 11.40
CA ILE A 25 21.67 -11.21 11.12
C ILE A 25 22.24 -12.52 11.66
N GLU A 26 22.97 -13.26 10.83
CA GLU A 26 23.65 -14.49 11.25
C GLU A 26 24.67 -14.17 12.37
N GLY A 27 24.70 -15.00 13.42
CA GLY A 27 25.56 -14.79 14.58
C GLY A 27 25.07 -13.72 15.58
N ARG A 28 23.84 -13.20 15.40
CA ARG A 28 23.18 -12.32 16.38
C ARG A 28 21.82 -12.89 16.76
N ASP A 29 21.51 -12.82 18.07
CA ASP A 29 20.22 -13.33 18.60
C ASP A 29 19.05 -12.44 18.21
N SER A 30 19.29 -11.13 18.05
CA SER A 30 18.25 -10.14 17.70
C SER A 30 18.84 -8.97 16.93
N LEU A 31 17.97 -8.19 16.28
CA LEU A 31 18.29 -6.85 15.82
C LEU A 31 18.36 -5.87 17.01
N ASP A 32 18.84 -4.65 16.75
CA ASP A 32 18.85 -3.56 17.72
C ASP A 32 17.42 -3.31 18.28
N ALA A 33 17.32 -3.12 19.59
CA ALA A 33 16.07 -2.96 20.33
C ALA A 33 15.17 -1.86 19.74
N ARG A 34 15.76 -0.78 19.19
CA ARG A 34 15.03 0.32 18.55
C ARG A 34 14.06 -0.12 17.45
N PHE A 35 14.31 -1.26 16.78
CA PHE A 35 13.43 -1.76 15.71
C PHE A 35 12.19 -2.46 16.25
N TYR A 36 12.15 -2.77 17.53
CA TYR A 36 11.01 -3.41 18.23
C TYR A 36 10.23 -2.46 19.14
N GLU A 37 10.70 -1.22 19.29
CA GLU A 37 10.04 -0.19 20.08
C GLU A 37 8.95 0.50 19.26
N ARG A 38 7.81 0.75 19.92
CA ARG A 38 6.72 1.55 19.32
C ARG A 38 7.04 3.03 19.42
N HIS A 39 6.97 3.68 18.27
CA HIS A 39 7.02 5.13 18.18
C HIS A 39 5.62 5.66 17.94
N TYR A 40 5.30 6.81 18.53
CA TYR A 40 3.98 7.40 18.42
C TYR A 40 4.07 8.76 17.71
N THR A 41 3.08 9.02 16.86
CA THR A 41 2.90 10.35 16.29
C THR A 41 2.38 11.31 17.36
N LYS A 42 2.48 12.62 17.11
CA LYS A 42 1.91 13.66 18.01
C LYS A 42 0.41 13.90 17.72
N VAL A 43 -0.22 13.02 16.93
CA VAL A 43 -1.63 13.12 16.53
C VAL A 43 -2.46 12.23 17.45
N ASP A 44 -3.54 12.78 18.00
CA ASP A 44 -4.48 12.03 18.82
C ASP A 44 -5.13 10.89 17.98
N PRO A 45 -5.17 9.65 18.48
CA PRO A 45 -5.75 8.50 17.77
C PRO A 45 -7.14 8.72 17.19
N LYS A 46 -7.99 9.51 17.82
CA LYS A 46 -9.34 9.84 17.33
C LYS A 46 -9.34 10.50 15.95
N HIS A 47 -8.27 11.22 15.57
CA HIS A 47 -8.16 11.88 14.27
C HIS A 47 -7.82 10.93 13.13
N PHE A 48 -7.38 9.71 13.44
CA PHE A 48 -7.17 8.68 12.43
C PHE A 48 -8.47 8.00 11.99
N GLU A 49 -9.49 7.93 12.85
CA GLU A 49 -10.74 7.22 12.52
C GLU A 49 -11.45 7.76 11.27
N PRO A 50 -11.64 9.09 11.08
CA PRO A 50 -12.25 9.59 9.84
C PRO A 50 -11.39 9.31 8.60
N ILE A 51 -10.04 9.24 8.75
CA ILE A 51 -9.12 8.90 7.65
C ILE A 51 -9.29 7.43 7.29
N VAL A 52 -9.30 6.55 8.28
CA VAL A 52 -9.50 5.10 8.10
C VAL A 52 -10.86 4.82 7.47
N GLU A 53 -11.92 5.48 7.96
CA GLU A 53 -13.26 5.35 7.38
C GLU A 53 -13.28 5.84 5.92
N GLY A 54 -12.65 6.97 5.61
CA GLY A 54 -12.54 7.49 4.25
C GLY A 54 -11.79 6.54 3.32
N MET A 55 -10.70 5.94 3.78
CA MET A 55 -9.94 4.94 3.03
C MET A 55 -10.73 3.64 2.81
N TRP A 56 -11.47 3.19 3.83
CA TRP A 56 -12.35 2.03 3.71
C TRP A 56 -13.47 2.28 2.70
N ARG A 57 -14.16 3.44 2.79
CA ARG A 57 -15.22 3.82 1.84
C ARG A 57 -14.69 3.94 0.42
N GLY A 58 -13.48 4.48 0.24
CA GLY A 58 -12.82 4.59 -1.05
C GLY A 58 -12.66 3.25 -1.78
N VAL A 59 -12.54 2.15 -1.05
CA VAL A 59 -12.48 0.79 -1.59
C VAL A 59 -13.87 0.14 -1.68
N ASN A 60 -14.69 0.26 -0.63
CA ASN A 60 -15.86 -0.60 -0.45
C ASN A 60 -17.20 0.06 -0.83
N VAL A 61 -17.25 1.41 -0.95
CA VAL A 61 -18.49 2.18 -1.15
C VAL A 61 -18.46 3.06 -2.42
N GLY A 62 -17.80 2.59 -3.49
CA GLY A 62 -17.86 3.26 -4.80
C GLY A 62 -16.88 4.43 -4.99
N GLY A 63 -15.75 4.44 -4.27
CA GLY A 63 -14.67 5.41 -4.47
C GLY A 63 -13.71 5.04 -5.61
N THR A 64 -12.59 5.76 -5.69
CA THR A 64 -11.55 5.58 -6.74
C THR A 64 -10.71 4.32 -6.60
N SER A 65 -10.91 3.56 -5.51
CA SER A 65 -10.10 2.39 -5.16
C SER A 65 -10.90 1.08 -5.18
N THR A 66 -12.06 1.03 -5.81
CA THR A 66 -12.99 -0.13 -5.78
C THR A 66 -12.37 -1.41 -6.34
N LEU A 67 -11.41 -1.33 -7.24
CA LEU A 67 -10.68 -2.49 -7.75
C LEU A 67 -9.81 -3.18 -6.67
N ALA A 68 -9.55 -2.52 -5.55
CA ALA A 68 -8.84 -3.11 -4.40
C ALA A 68 -9.75 -3.91 -3.47
N ARG A 69 -11.06 -3.95 -3.71
CA ARG A 69 -12.00 -4.71 -2.89
C ARG A 69 -11.66 -6.19 -2.91
N LEU A 70 -11.66 -6.80 -1.72
CA LEU A 70 -11.47 -8.22 -1.50
C LEU A 70 -12.66 -8.77 -0.73
N ASP A 71 -13.30 -9.81 -1.28
CA ASP A 71 -14.43 -10.43 -0.62
C ASP A 71 -14.02 -11.05 0.73
N GLY A 72 -14.75 -10.72 1.77
CA GLY A 72 -14.48 -11.16 3.14
C GLY A 72 -13.40 -10.34 3.87
N TRP A 73 -12.87 -9.28 3.27
CA TRP A 73 -11.84 -8.44 3.87
C TRP A 73 -12.16 -6.95 3.76
N ASP A 74 -12.08 -6.24 4.88
CA ASP A 74 -12.23 -4.78 4.93
C ASP A 74 -10.90 -4.10 4.56
N VAL A 75 -10.67 -3.92 3.26
CA VAL A 75 -9.50 -3.22 2.76
C VAL A 75 -9.70 -1.71 2.87
N CYS A 76 -8.69 -1.01 3.37
CA CYS A 76 -8.59 0.44 3.40
C CYS A 76 -7.52 0.89 2.40
N GLY A 77 -7.85 1.75 1.46
CA GLY A 77 -6.89 2.14 0.42
C GLY A 77 -7.09 3.56 -0.12
N LYS A 78 -6.00 4.12 -0.66
CA LYS A 78 -6.01 5.43 -1.31
C LYS A 78 -5.10 5.42 -2.53
N THR A 79 -5.67 5.78 -3.68
CA THR A 79 -4.92 6.05 -4.91
C THR A 79 -4.25 7.40 -4.84
N GLY A 80 -3.10 7.52 -5.46
CA GLY A 80 -2.42 8.76 -5.70
C GLY A 80 -1.85 8.81 -7.13
N THR A 81 -1.65 10.01 -7.63
CA THR A 81 -1.01 10.25 -8.90
C THR A 81 0.01 11.36 -8.66
N ALA A 82 1.28 11.07 -8.91
CA ALA A 82 2.33 12.08 -8.81
C ALA A 82 2.65 12.60 -10.21
N GLU A 83 2.48 13.91 -10.40
CA GLU A 83 2.75 14.57 -11.68
C GLU A 83 4.21 14.39 -12.12
N ASN A 84 4.40 14.11 -13.40
CA ASN A 84 5.71 14.00 -14.01
C ASN A 84 5.83 14.89 -15.26
N PRO A 85 6.50 16.05 -15.15
CA PRO A 85 6.62 16.98 -16.28
C PRO A 85 7.44 16.45 -17.45
N ARG A 86 8.13 15.31 -17.29
CA ARG A 86 9.02 14.71 -18.32
C ARG A 86 8.49 13.40 -18.89
N GLY A 87 7.25 13.01 -18.57
CA GLY A 87 6.67 11.76 -19.03
C GLY A 87 5.24 11.57 -18.55
N ARG A 88 4.81 10.32 -18.47
CA ARG A 88 3.51 10.01 -17.85
C ARG A 88 3.62 10.14 -16.35
N ASP A 89 2.55 10.53 -15.71
CA ASP A 89 2.45 10.59 -14.25
C ASP A 89 2.81 9.26 -13.59
N HIS A 90 3.24 9.32 -12.33
CA HIS A 90 3.56 8.15 -11.56
C HIS A 90 2.33 7.65 -10.80
N SER A 91 2.02 6.38 -10.99
CA SER A 91 0.93 5.70 -10.30
C SER A 91 1.34 5.32 -8.88
N THR A 92 0.53 5.66 -7.91
CA THR A 92 0.79 5.29 -6.51
C THR A 92 -0.49 4.80 -5.84
N PHE A 93 -0.35 3.81 -4.99
CA PHE A 93 -1.41 3.30 -4.14
C PHE A 93 -0.83 2.90 -2.79
N LEU A 94 -1.55 3.22 -1.74
CA LEU A 94 -1.25 2.76 -0.39
C LEU A 94 -2.51 2.17 0.23
N SER A 95 -2.34 1.08 0.96
CA SER A 95 -3.45 0.37 1.58
C SER A 95 -3.01 -0.40 2.81
N PHE A 96 -3.98 -0.84 3.56
CA PHE A 96 -3.83 -1.80 4.64
C PHE A 96 -5.11 -2.63 4.81
N ALA A 97 -4.98 -3.82 5.34
CA ALA A 97 -6.08 -4.73 5.59
C ALA A 97 -5.78 -5.69 6.76
N PRO A 98 -6.83 -6.15 7.48
CA PRO A 98 -8.17 -5.59 7.54
C PRO A 98 -8.22 -4.19 8.16
N LYS A 99 -9.36 -3.49 8.02
CA LYS A 99 -9.63 -2.20 8.67
C LYS A 99 -9.40 -2.25 10.18
N ASP A 100 -9.96 -3.28 10.80
CA ASP A 100 -9.77 -3.59 12.21
C ASP A 100 -8.76 -4.73 12.36
N ASN A 101 -7.82 -4.59 13.30
CA ASN A 101 -6.72 -5.53 13.51
C ASN A 101 -5.89 -5.77 12.23
N PRO A 102 -5.28 -4.74 11.63
CA PRO A 102 -4.56 -4.82 10.35
C PRO A 102 -3.41 -5.83 10.39
N LYS A 103 -3.26 -6.59 9.32
CA LYS A 103 -2.24 -7.64 9.16
C LYS A 103 -1.12 -7.23 8.20
N ILE A 104 -1.45 -6.36 7.26
CA ILE A 104 -0.53 -5.86 6.23
C ILE A 104 -0.79 -4.38 5.98
N ALA A 105 0.27 -3.64 5.75
CA ALA A 105 0.24 -2.32 5.14
C ALA A 105 1.17 -2.33 3.93
N ILE A 106 0.69 -1.86 2.80
CA ILE A 106 1.41 -1.91 1.53
C ILE A 106 1.42 -0.55 0.85
N SER A 107 2.47 -0.27 0.13
CA SER A 107 2.53 0.83 -0.83
C SER A 107 3.22 0.37 -2.11
N VAL A 108 2.58 0.65 -3.22
CA VAL A 108 3.13 0.44 -4.56
C VAL A 108 3.28 1.79 -5.25
N TYR A 109 4.42 1.98 -5.86
CA TYR A 109 4.77 3.14 -6.67
C TYR A 109 5.28 2.65 -8.02
N VAL A 110 4.66 3.10 -9.09
CA VAL A 110 5.03 2.72 -10.46
C VAL A 110 5.35 3.98 -11.25
N GLU A 111 6.63 4.15 -11.56
CA GLU A 111 7.08 5.27 -12.39
C GLU A 111 6.43 5.20 -13.78
N ASN A 112 5.97 6.34 -14.28
CA ASN A 112 5.26 6.46 -15.56
C ASN A 112 4.03 5.53 -15.68
N GLY A 113 3.47 5.07 -14.56
CA GLY A 113 2.32 4.16 -14.52
C GLY A 113 0.96 4.83 -14.77
N GLY A 114 0.93 6.16 -14.92
CA GLY A 114 -0.30 6.93 -15.10
C GLY A 114 -1.08 7.10 -13.80
N PHE A 115 -2.39 7.00 -13.86
CA PHE A 115 -3.25 7.14 -12.67
C PHE A 115 -3.02 6.02 -11.65
N GLY A 116 -3.21 6.33 -10.36
CA GLY A 116 -3.03 5.37 -9.27
C GLY A 116 -3.84 4.08 -9.43
N ALA A 117 -5.04 4.17 -9.99
CA ALA A 117 -5.90 3.03 -10.28
C ALA A 117 -5.43 2.17 -11.46
N SER A 118 -4.54 2.70 -12.34
CA SER A 118 -4.14 2.01 -13.57
C SER A 118 -3.05 0.97 -13.36
N ALA A 119 -2.08 1.22 -12.48
CA ALA A 119 -0.95 0.31 -12.27
C ALA A 119 -0.74 -0.04 -10.79
N ALA A 120 -0.54 0.94 -9.92
CA ALA A 120 -0.18 0.69 -8.54
C ALA A 120 -1.26 -0.05 -7.75
N LEU A 121 -2.54 0.33 -7.91
CA LEU A 121 -3.65 -0.29 -7.21
C LEU A 121 -3.81 -1.78 -7.55
N PRO A 122 -3.91 -2.21 -8.84
CA PRO A 122 -4.08 -3.63 -9.15
C PRO A 122 -2.91 -4.48 -8.67
N ILE A 123 -1.68 -3.97 -8.75
CA ILE A 123 -0.50 -4.67 -8.21
C ILE A 123 -0.61 -4.83 -6.69
N ALA A 124 -0.87 -3.75 -5.96
CA ALA A 124 -1.01 -3.80 -4.50
C ALA A 124 -2.13 -4.74 -4.07
N SER A 125 -3.28 -4.67 -4.74
CA SER A 125 -4.45 -5.47 -4.43
C SER A 125 -4.22 -6.97 -4.62
N LEU A 126 -3.46 -7.37 -5.65
CA LEU A 126 -3.06 -8.78 -5.82
C LEU A 126 -2.09 -9.24 -4.74
N LEU A 127 -1.14 -8.40 -4.34
CA LEU A 127 -0.21 -8.71 -3.27
C LEU A 127 -0.92 -8.83 -1.91
N GLU A 128 -1.89 -7.96 -1.62
CA GLU A 128 -2.72 -8.05 -0.42
C GLU A 128 -3.57 -9.33 -0.41
N GLU A 129 -4.22 -9.64 -1.54
CA GLU A 129 -5.00 -10.87 -1.69
C GLU A 129 -4.14 -12.10 -1.41
N TYR A 130 -2.96 -12.18 -2.04
CA TYR A 130 -2.06 -13.30 -1.82
C TYR A 130 -1.60 -13.40 -0.37
N TYR A 131 -1.22 -12.28 0.26
CA TYR A 131 -0.80 -12.28 1.65
C TYR A 131 -1.89 -12.73 2.63
N LEU A 132 -3.14 -12.34 2.37
CA LEU A 132 -4.27 -12.62 3.28
C LEU A 132 -4.89 -13.99 3.05
N THR A 133 -4.73 -14.59 1.86
CA THR A 133 -5.47 -15.81 1.46
C THR A 133 -4.58 -16.92 0.90
N ASP A 134 -3.26 -16.70 0.79
CA ASP A 134 -2.27 -17.56 0.14
C ASP A 134 -2.61 -17.94 -1.32
N THR A 135 -3.56 -17.25 -1.94
CA THR A 135 -4.01 -17.49 -3.30
C THR A 135 -4.41 -16.21 -4.01
N ILE A 136 -4.34 -16.21 -5.36
CA ILE A 136 -4.91 -15.16 -6.19
C ILE A 136 -6.18 -15.71 -6.85
N ARG A 137 -7.33 -15.16 -6.52
CA ARG A 137 -8.65 -15.56 -7.01
C ARG A 137 -9.19 -14.69 -8.14
N ARG A 138 -8.39 -13.70 -8.58
CA ARG A 138 -8.74 -12.71 -9.62
C ARG A 138 -7.83 -12.87 -10.85
N PRO A 139 -7.96 -13.95 -11.64
CA PRO A 139 -7.08 -14.24 -12.78
C PRO A 139 -7.09 -13.13 -13.83
N ALA A 140 -8.24 -12.49 -14.08
CA ALA A 140 -8.32 -11.38 -15.05
C ALA A 140 -7.49 -10.17 -14.61
N MET A 141 -7.46 -9.84 -13.32
CA MET A 141 -6.60 -8.77 -12.81
C MET A 141 -5.12 -9.17 -12.86
N LEU A 142 -4.79 -10.43 -12.59
CA LEU A 142 -3.42 -10.93 -12.73
C LEU A 142 -2.92 -10.82 -14.18
N GLU A 143 -3.72 -11.21 -15.14
CA GLU A 143 -3.39 -11.07 -16.56
C GLU A 143 -3.29 -9.59 -16.98
N TYR A 144 -4.17 -8.74 -16.48
CA TYR A 144 -4.04 -7.29 -16.67
C TYR A 144 -2.69 -6.77 -16.19
N VAL A 145 -2.27 -7.14 -14.95
CA VAL A 145 -1.00 -6.69 -14.36
C VAL A 145 0.20 -7.21 -15.14
N LYS A 146 0.19 -8.48 -15.58
CA LYS A 146 1.27 -9.06 -16.40
C LYS A 146 1.44 -8.35 -17.74
N ASN A 147 0.36 -7.83 -18.30
CA ASN A 147 0.35 -7.16 -19.61
C ASN A 147 0.41 -5.63 -19.49
N LEU A 148 0.68 -5.08 -18.29
CA LEU A 148 0.86 -3.64 -18.10
C LEU A 148 2.00 -3.13 -19.00
N ASN A 149 1.67 -2.23 -19.92
CA ASN A 149 2.68 -1.52 -20.71
C ASN A 149 3.07 -0.22 -20.00
N ILE A 150 4.21 -0.22 -19.34
CA ILE A 150 4.77 0.93 -18.65
C ILE A 150 5.68 1.66 -19.62
N TYR A 151 5.33 2.90 -19.96
CA TYR A 151 6.14 3.72 -20.83
C TYR A 151 7.39 4.22 -20.10
N TYR A 152 8.54 3.85 -20.60
CA TYR A 152 9.82 4.47 -20.24
C TYR A 152 10.24 5.40 -21.38
N PRO A 153 10.25 6.73 -21.18
CA PRO A 153 10.86 7.62 -22.17
C PRO A 153 12.31 7.18 -22.35
N ALA A 154 12.72 7.00 -23.60
CA ALA A 154 14.13 6.86 -23.89
C ALA A 154 14.82 8.12 -23.34
N TYR A 155 15.74 7.96 -22.40
CA TYR A 155 16.62 9.07 -22.02
C TYR A 155 17.47 9.35 -23.26
N ASP A 156 17.20 10.46 -23.93
CA ASP A 156 18.11 10.97 -24.96
C ASP A 156 19.47 11.15 -24.28
N LYS A 157 20.46 10.39 -24.75
CA LYS A 157 21.83 10.43 -24.27
C LYS A 157 22.51 11.67 -24.82
#